data_bf6ecd3eb2d106112a4d6c01f6db0a91
#
_entry.id   bf6ecd3eb2d106112a4d6c01f6db0a91
#
_cell.length_a   1.000
_cell.length_b   1.000
_cell.length_c   1.000
_cell.angle_alpha   90.00
_cell.angle_beta   90.00
_cell.angle_gamma   90.00
#
_symmetry.space_group_name_H-M   'P 1'
#
loop_
_entity.id
_entity.type
_entity.pdbx_description
1 polymer ?
#
loop_
_entity_poly.entity_id
_entity_poly.type
_entity_poly.pdbx_seq_one_letter_code
_entity_poly.pdbx_strand_id
1 'polypeptide(L)'
;MSGGLDSQLAIKVLERAGAEVEALCFSSPFFSSDLARKTADALGVKLNIIDFTDDIISLVESPKRGFGGAMNPCIDCHATMIKRAGELMVERGFDFVATGEVMGQRPMSQNKQSLGIVERDSGLKGRLVRPLSAKLLDPTIPESEGILNRDALLDIQGRSRDRQIALAEKFGIKEYPSPAGGCKLTEDGFCRKLKDLKDNETLANRRLVELLVVGRRFRLPDGSGVILGRDRVDNARLKNEDDLGVVLAPINCPGPTALIPEVKSENDLMLALELVCTYSKYDRLPSDIIIKNITDDITYTVPRPYQREKFKDFQIC
;
A
#
# COMPACT_ATOMS: atom_id res chain seq x y z
N MET A 1 -6.69 2.02 12.09
CA MET A 1 -7.95 1.44 11.53
C MET A 1 -7.76 1.17 10.05
N SER A 2 -8.05 -0.05 9.56
CA SER A 2 -7.95 -0.41 8.13
C SER A 2 -9.30 -0.38 7.39
N GLY A 3 -10.39 -0.25 8.11
CA GLY A 3 -11.76 -0.40 7.60
C GLY A 3 -12.24 -1.86 7.49
N GLY A 4 -11.37 -2.84 7.76
CA GLY A 4 -11.76 -4.26 7.82
C GLY A 4 -12.60 -4.60 9.06
N LEU A 5 -13.24 -5.78 9.04
CA LEU A 5 -14.15 -6.22 10.12
C LEU A 5 -13.53 -6.10 11.52
N ASP A 6 -12.32 -6.64 11.70
CA ASP A 6 -11.68 -6.65 13.03
C ASP A 6 -11.42 -5.23 13.57
N SER A 7 -11.06 -4.27 12.68
CA SER A 7 -10.87 -2.87 13.09
C SER A 7 -12.18 -2.17 13.48
N GLN A 8 -13.30 -2.52 12.82
CA GLN A 8 -14.63 -2.01 13.16
C GLN A 8 -15.10 -2.57 14.51
N LEU A 9 -14.94 -3.88 14.70
CA LEU A 9 -15.27 -4.54 15.93
C LEU A 9 -14.45 -4.02 17.11
N ALA A 10 -13.16 -3.75 16.90
CA ALA A 10 -12.30 -3.19 17.94
C ALA A 10 -12.86 -1.85 18.47
N ILE A 11 -13.31 -0.97 17.57
CA ILE A 11 -13.95 0.31 17.95
C ILE A 11 -15.20 0.04 18.79
N LYS A 12 -16.13 -0.81 18.32
CA LYS A 12 -17.38 -1.09 19.04
C LYS A 12 -17.17 -1.78 20.40
N VAL A 13 -16.14 -2.60 20.51
CA VAL A 13 -15.78 -3.24 21.79
C VAL A 13 -15.19 -2.22 22.76
N LEU A 14 -14.36 -1.29 22.27
CA LEU A 14 -13.79 -0.22 23.11
C LEU A 14 -14.85 0.77 23.59
N GLU A 15 -15.76 1.21 22.71
CA GLU A 15 -16.90 2.06 23.09
C GLU A 15 -17.73 1.38 24.19
N ARG A 16 -18.01 0.08 24.04
CA ARG A 16 -18.72 -0.71 25.07
C ARG A 16 -17.93 -0.86 26.36
N ALA A 17 -16.61 -0.86 26.30
CA ALA A 17 -15.72 -0.92 27.46
C ALA A 17 -15.55 0.43 28.17
N GLY A 18 -16.20 1.50 27.67
CA GLY A 18 -16.22 2.84 28.24
C GLY A 18 -15.22 3.83 27.65
N ALA A 19 -14.53 3.47 26.57
CA ALA A 19 -13.57 4.37 25.93
C ALA A 19 -14.23 5.31 24.92
N GLU A 20 -13.78 6.56 24.87
CA GLU A 20 -13.94 7.45 23.74
C GLU A 20 -12.86 7.11 22.69
N VAL A 21 -13.25 6.95 21.41
CA VAL A 21 -12.36 6.41 20.38
C VAL A 21 -12.18 7.39 19.22
N GLU A 22 -10.93 7.75 18.93
CA GLU A 22 -10.55 8.32 17.64
C GLU A 22 -9.86 7.24 16.78
N ALA A 23 -10.21 7.16 15.51
CA ALA A 23 -9.61 6.23 14.58
C ALA A 23 -8.34 6.85 13.94
N LEU A 24 -7.30 6.01 13.76
CA LEU A 24 -6.08 6.35 13.05
C LEU A 24 -5.89 5.38 11.88
N CYS A 25 -5.65 5.91 10.68
CA CYS A 25 -5.31 5.15 9.49
C CYS A 25 -3.96 5.63 8.92
N PHE A 26 -3.11 4.70 8.57
CA PHE A 26 -1.90 4.96 7.80
C PHE A 26 -2.19 4.74 6.32
N SER A 27 -1.65 5.59 5.44
CA SER A 27 -1.81 5.54 4.00
C SER A 27 -0.46 5.60 3.30
N SER A 28 -0.33 4.88 2.19
CA SER A 28 0.87 4.88 1.35
C SER A 28 0.52 4.34 -0.05
N PRO A 29 1.42 4.34 -1.04
CA PRO A 29 1.21 3.66 -2.31
C PRO A 29 0.96 2.15 -2.19
N PHE A 30 1.30 1.55 -1.05
CA PHE A 30 1.16 0.11 -0.78
C PHE A 30 -0.19 -0.26 -0.15
N PHE A 31 -0.87 0.69 0.49
CA PHE A 31 -2.20 0.52 1.10
C PHE A 31 -2.92 1.87 1.21
N SER A 32 -4.18 1.89 0.79
CA SER A 32 -5.01 3.09 0.72
C SER A 32 -5.81 3.31 2.01
N SER A 33 -6.25 4.55 2.24
CA SER A 33 -7.17 4.92 3.32
C SER A 33 -8.65 4.94 2.91
N ASP A 34 -9.00 4.62 1.67
CA ASP A 34 -10.36 4.79 1.14
C ASP A 34 -11.42 3.99 1.92
N LEU A 35 -11.09 2.72 2.22
CA LEU A 35 -11.96 1.87 3.01
C LEU A 35 -12.09 2.38 4.46
N ALA A 36 -11.00 2.86 5.03
CA ALA A 36 -11.02 3.43 6.39
C ALA A 36 -11.89 4.68 6.46
N ARG A 37 -11.86 5.55 5.45
CA ARG A 37 -12.74 6.74 5.36
C ARG A 37 -14.22 6.35 5.36
N LYS A 38 -14.63 5.49 4.42
CA LYS A 38 -16.02 5.01 4.32
C LYS A 38 -16.51 4.37 5.62
N THR A 39 -15.63 3.60 6.25
CA THR A 39 -15.97 2.89 7.49
C THR A 39 -16.05 3.84 8.67
N ALA A 40 -15.15 4.82 8.78
CA ALA A 40 -15.18 5.82 9.85
C ALA A 40 -16.46 6.66 9.77
N ASP A 41 -16.85 7.09 8.57
CA ASP A 41 -18.12 7.81 8.32
C ASP A 41 -19.33 6.97 8.75
N ALA A 42 -19.36 5.68 8.36
CA ALA A 42 -20.45 4.76 8.73
C ALA A 42 -20.55 4.49 10.24
N LEU A 43 -19.42 4.50 10.95
CA LEU A 43 -19.37 4.30 12.40
C LEU A 43 -19.55 5.60 13.21
N GLY A 44 -19.50 6.76 12.56
CA GLY A 44 -19.53 8.06 13.21
C GLY A 44 -18.28 8.37 14.04
N VAL A 45 -17.12 7.82 13.68
CA VAL A 45 -15.86 7.95 14.42
C VAL A 45 -14.93 8.91 13.69
N LYS A 46 -14.33 9.86 14.40
CA LYS A 46 -13.33 10.77 13.87
C LYS A 46 -12.11 10.00 13.36
N LEU A 47 -11.73 10.21 12.10
CA LEU A 47 -10.60 9.54 11.45
C LEU A 47 -9.43 10.50 11.22
N ASN A 48 -8.27 10.13 11.72
CA ASN A 48 -6.99 10.76 11.43
C ASN A 48 -6.25 9.91 10.38
N ILE A 49 -5.66 10.54 9.36
CA ILE A 49 -4.88 9.84 8.33
C ILE A 49 -3.46 10.36 8.35
N ILE A 50 -2.51 9.45 8.44
CA ILE A 50 -1.07 9.74 8.42
C ILE A 50 -0.47 9.14 7.16
N ASP A 51 0.31 9.95 6.44
CA ASP A 51 1.17 9.44 5.36
C ASP A 51 2.31 8.60 5.97
N PHE A 52 2.40 7.36 5.52
CA PHE A 52 3.37 6.38 5.98
C PHE A 52 4.35 5.98 4.87
N THR A 53 4.42 6.76 3.79
CA THR A 53 5.18 6.40 2.59
C THR A 53 6.68 6.30 2.87
N ASP A 54 7.26 7.28 3.56
CA ASP A 54 8.70 7.29 3.84
C ASP A 54 9.09 6.22 4.87
N ASP A 55 8.24 5.98 5.87
CA ASP A 55 8.44 4.91 6.84
C ASP A 55 8.46 3.53 6.14
N ILE A 56 7.47 3.24 5.28
CA ILE A 56 7.38 1.94 4.62
C ILE A 56 8.48 1.76 3.55
N ILE A 57 8.93 2.80 2.87
CA ILE A 57 10.08 2.76 1.96
C ILE A 57 11.32 2.32 2.74
N SER A 58 11.61 2.96 3.87
CA SER A 58 12.74 2.61 4.74
C SER A 58 12.67 1.18 5.23
N LEU A 59 11.47 0.69 5.60
CA LEU A 59 11.26 -0.69 6.03
C LEU A 59 11.44 -1.72 4.91
N VAL A 60 11.08 -1.39 3.67
CA VAL A 60 11.31 -2.25 2.50
C VAL A 60 12.78 -2.22 2.08
N GLU A 61 13.45 -1.09 2.24
CA GLU A 61 14.87 -0.97 1.93
C GLU A 61 15.73 -1.81 2.88
N SER A 62 15.46 -1.73 4.18
CA SER A 62 16.23 -2.41 5.21
C SER A 62 15.32 -2.97 6.33
N PRO A 63 14.60 -4.08 6.09
CA PRO A 63 13.74 -4.69 7.08
C PRO A 63 14.56 -5.33 8.21
N LYS A 64 14.30 -4.93 9.45
CA LYS A 64 15.02 -5.43 10.63
C LYS A 64 14.83 -6.93 10.84
N ARG A 65 13.66 -7.48 10.45
CA ARG A 65 13.28 -8.90 10.59
C ARG A 65 13.06 -9.62 9.27
N GLY A 66 13.49 -9.00 8.16
CA GLY A 66 13.29 -9.54 6.83
C GLY A 66 11.83 -9.43 6.37
N PHE A 67 11.54 -10.13 5.30
CA PHE A 67 10.23 -10.15 4.66
C PHE A 67 9.41 -11.36 5.09
N GLY A 68 8.08 -11.26 4.90
CA GLY A 68 7.17 -12.39 5.02
C GLY A 68 7.19 -13.29 3.78
N GLY A 69 6.00 -13.68 3.28
CA GLY A 69 5.88 -14.53 2.08
C GLY A 69 6.25 -13.84 0.77
N ALA A 70 6.33 -12.50 0.75
CA ALA A 70 6.70 -11.67 -0.38
C ALA A 70 7.60 -10.52 0.12
N MET A 71 7.44 -9.28 -0.40
CA MET A 71 8.25 -8.12 0.06
C MET A 71 7.60 -7.37 1.25
N ASN A 72 6.86 -8.07 2.11
CA ASN A 72 6.07 -7.50 3.20
C ASN A 72 6.79 -7.61 4.56
N PRO A 73 7.38 -6.52 5.13
CA PRO A 73 8.01 -6.51 6.45
C PRO A 73 6.96 -6.35 7.55
N CYS A 74 5.97 -7.26 7.65
CA CYS A 74 4.75 -7.07 8.44
C CYS A 74 5.01 -6.75 9.92
N ILE A 75 5.96 -7.44 10.57
CA ILE A 75 6.25 -7.22 12.00
C ILE A 75 6.83 -5.82 12.21
N ASP A 76 7.81 -5.44 11.40
CA ASP A 76 8.46 -4.14 11.50
C ASP A 76 7.49 -3.01 11.12
N CYS A 77 6.64 -3.24 10.11
CA CYS A 77 5.60 -2.31 9.67
C CYS A 77 4.59 -2.05 10.79
N HIS A 78 4.05 -3.10 11.43
CA HIS A 78 3.12 -2.94 12.55
C HIS A 78 3.78 -2.25 13.74
N ALA A 79 5.01 -2.61 14.09
CA ALA A 79 5.73 -1.96 15.18
C ALA A 79 5.94 -0.45 14.92
N THR A 80 6.30 -0.09 13.68
CA THR A 80 6.48 1.33 13.31
C THR A 80 5.15 2.09 13.30
N MET A 81 4.08 1.52 12.74
CA MET A 81 2.74 2.13 12.78
C MET A 81 2.26 2.37 14.22
N ILE A 82 2.44 1.39 15.09
CA ILE A 82 2.03 1.49 16.50
C ILE A 82 2.91 2.49 17.25
N LYS A 83 4.20 2.57 16.95
CA LYS A 83 5.10 3.60 17.48
C LYS A 83 4.61 5.01 17.10
N ARG A 84 4.31 5.24 15.81
CA ARG A 84 3.74 6.52 15.33
C ARG A 84 2.39 6.85 16.01
N ALA A 85 1.54 5.83 16.23
CA ALA A 85 0.31 6.00 16.98
C ALA A 85 0.57 6.38 18.44
N GLY A 86 1.62 5.83 19.05
CA GLY A 86 2.06 6.18 20.41
C GLY A 86 2.59 7.62 20.51
N GLU A 87 3.33 8.09 19.52
CA GLU A 87 3.78 9.49 19.44
C GLU A 87 2.56 10.44 19.43
N LEU A 88 1.57 10.14 18.61
CA LEU A 88 0.32 10.91 18.52
C LEU A 88 -0.53 10.79 19.81
N MET A 89 -0.54 9.62 20.45
CA MET A 89 -1.19 9.40 21.73
C MET A 89 -0.67 10.38 22.79
N VAL A 90 0.65 10.49 22.90
CA VAL A 90 1.31 11.42 23.85
C VAL A 90 1.02 12.88 23.51
N GLU A 91 1.18 13.25 22.23
CA GLU A 91 0.94 14.61 21.74
C GLU A 91 -0.47 15.11 22.02
N ARG A 92 -1.47 14.23 21.89
CA ARG A 92 -2.88 14.59 22.03
C ARG A 92 -3.50 14.23 23.38
N GLY A 93 -2.74 13.64 24.29
CA GLY A 93 -3.20 13.29 25.63
C GLY A 93 -4.17 12.12 25.67
N PHE A 94 -4.04 11.14 24.77
CA PHE A 94 -4.78 9.88 24.86
C PHE A 94 -4.13 8.92 25.85
N ASP A 95 -4.93 8.06 26.47
CA ASP A 95 -4.47 7.14 27.51
C ASP A 95 -3.77 5.90 26.94
N PHE A 96 -4.18 5.43 25.74
CA PHE A 96 -3.67 4.21 25.15
C PHE A 96 -3.84 4.17 23.61
N VAL A 97 -3.12 3.24 22.96
CA VAL A 97 -3.33 2.86 21.56
C VAL A 97 -4.03 1.50 21.51
N ALA A 98 -4.97 1.34 20.58
CA ALA A 98 -5.62 0.05 20.37
C ALA A 98 -5.52 -0.43 18.92
N THR A 99 -5.51 -1.75 18.73
CA THR A 99 -5.51 -2.39 17.40
C THR A 99 -6.60 -3.45 17.28
N GLY A 100 -7.06 -3.70 16.05
CA GLY A 100 -7.96 -4.81 15.72
C GLY A 100 -7.23 -6.14 15.52
N GLU A 101 -6.01 -6.31 16.03
CA GLU A 101 -5.28 -7.57 15.91
C GLU A 101 -5.96 -8.67 16.73
N VAL A 102 -6.06 -9.88 16.13
CA VAL A 102 -6.61 -11.06 16.78
C VAL A 102 -5.52 -12.11 16.91
N MET A 103 -5.31 -12.62 18.12
CA MET A 103 -4.28 -13.61 18.41
C MET A 103 -4.48 -14.87 17.57
N GLY A 104 -3.43 -15.29 16.86
CA GLY A 104 -3.45 -16.50 16.01
C GLY A 104 -4.17 -16.36 14.67
N GLN A 105 -4.74 -15.20 14.33
CA GLN A 105 -5.46 -15.02 13.06
C GLN A 105 -4.49 -14.99 11.86
N ARG A 106 -3.34 -14.34 11.99
CA ARG A 106 -2.29 -14.33 10.98
C ARG A 106 -1.03 -15.02 11.52
N PRO A 107 -0.63 -16.18 10.95
CA PRO A 107 0.43 -17.01 11.52
C PRO A 107 1.77 -16.28 11.69
N MET A 108 2.12 -15.41 10.74
CA MET A 108 3.41 -14.73 10.73
C MET A 108 3.46 -13.51 11.66
N SER A 109 2.37 -12.72 11.73
CA SER A 109 2.40 -11.41 12.40
C SER A 109 1.51 -11.31 13.63
N GLN A 110 0.58 -12.25 13.85
CA GLN A 110 -0.38 -12.20 14.97
C GLN A 110 -0.31 -13.43 15.90
N ASN A 111 0.78 -14.20 15.87
CA ASN A 111 1.03 -15.16 16.94
C ASN A 111 1.51 -14.44 18.22
N LYS A 112 1.46 -15.11 19.37
CA LYS A 112 1.79 -14.49 20.68
C LYS A 112 3.18 -13.86 20.69
N GLN A 113 4.17 -14.50 20.06
CA GLN A 113 5.55 -13.99 19.98
C GLN A 113 5.63 -12.71 19.14
N SER A 114 5.02 -12.71 17.95
CA SER A 114 5.01 -11.54 17.07
C SER A 114 4.28 -10.35 17.69
N LEU A 115 3.15 -10.58 18.36
CA LEU A 115 2.42 -9.55 19.09
C LEU A 115 3.27 -8.93 20.23
N GLY A 116 4.05 -9.75 20.95
CA GLY A 116 4.97 -9.28 21.97
C GLY A 116 6.17 -8.49 21.40
N ILE A 117 6.67 -8.89 20.22
CA ILE A 117 7.72 -8.14 19.51
C ILE A 117 7.21 -6.76 19.09
N VAL A 118 6.03 -6.70 18.48
CA VAL A 118 5.41 -5.45 18.04
C VAL A 118 5.20 -4.50 19.23
N GLU A 119 4.70 -5.00 20.35
CA GLU A 119 4.48 -4.20 21.56
C GLU A 119 5.79 -3.65 22.13
N ARG A 120 6.83 -4.50 22.26
CA ARG A 120 8.14 -4.07 22.73
C ARG A 120 8.78 -3.03 21.82
N ASP A 121 8.78 -3.29 20.51
CA ASP A 121 9.50 -2.47 19.54
C ASP A 121 8.78 -1.15 19.22
N SER A 122 7.47 -1.08 19.45
CA SER A 122 6.70 0.16 19.38
C SER A 122 6.93 1.08 20.59
N GLY A 123 7.50 0.57 21.68
CA GLY A 123 7.67 1.30 22.95
C GLY A 123 6.40 1.47 23.76
N LEU A 124 5.30 0.82 23.38
CA LEU A 124 3.98 0.94 24.04
C LEU A 124 3.68 -0.24 24.98
N LYS A 125 4.69 -0.80 25.63
CA LYS A 125 4.50 -1.88 26.59
C LYS A 125 3.47 -1.50 27.67
N GLY A 126 2.42 -2.30 27.77
CA GLY A 126 1.32 -2.08 28.71
C GLY A 126 0.31 -1.01 28.30
N ARG A 127 0.54 -0.22 27.23
CA ARG A 127 -0.42 0.77 26.71
C ARG A 127 -0.97 0.42 25.32
N LEU A 128 -0.68 -0.77 24.82
CA LEU A 128 -1.22 -1.31 23.58
C LEU A 128 -2.35 -2.30 23.86
N VAL A 129 -3.59 -1.89 23.60
CA VAL A 129 -4.79 -2.70 23.84
C VAL A 129 -5.18 -3.45 22.56
N ARG A 130 -5.49 -4.74 22.70
CA ARG A 130 -6.04 -5.60 21.64
C ARG A 130 -7.43 -6.09 22.06
N PRO A 131 -8.47 -5.27 21.91
CA PRO A 131 -9.77 -5.50 22.57
C PRO A 131 -10.43 -6.81 22.17
N LEU A 132 -10.15 -7.33 20.97
CA LEU A 132 -10.70 -8.60 20.49
C LEU A 132 -10.05 -9.84 21.12
N SER A 133 -8.83 -9.72 21.65
CA SER A 133 -8.07 -10.84 22.26
C SER A 133 -7.55 -10.52 23.67
N ALA A 134 -8.00 -9.43 24.27
CA ALA A 134 -7.45 -8.91 25.53
C ALA A 134 -7.45 -9.94 26.66
N LYS A 135 -8.51 -10.74 26.78
CA LYS A 135 -8.61 -11.76 27.85
C LYS A 135 -7.62 -12.92 27.71
N LEU A 136 -6.95 -13.04 26.57
CA LEU A 136 -5.90 -14.05 26.31
C LEU A 136 -4.49 -13.48 26.51
N LEU A 137 -4.39 -12.18 26.79
CA LEU A 137 -3.15 -11.43 26.99
C LEU A 137 -3.09 -10.90 28.42
N ASP A 138 -1.90 -10.52 28.85
CA ASP A 138 -1.72 -9.88 30.15
C ASP A 138 -2.52 -8.55 30.21
N PRO A 139 -3.08 -8.19 31.39
CA PRO A 139 -3.78 -6.93 31.56
C PRO A 139 -2.88 -5.73 31.21
N THR A 140 -3.46 -4.78 30.49
CA THR A 140 -2.79 -3.52 30.16
C THR A 140 -2.97 -2.49 31.29
N ILE A 141 -2.19 -1.40 31.23
CA ILE A 141 -2.29 -0.28 32.19
C ILE A 141 -3.71 0.29 32.22
N PRO A 142 -4.36 0.65 31.07
CA PRO A 142 -5.73 1.17 31.10
C PRO A 142 -6.75 0.19 31.70
N GLU A 143 -6.55 -1.11 31.58
CA GLU A 143 -7.39 -2.13 32.23
C GLU A 143 -7.16 -2.15 33.75
N SER A 144 -5.90 -2.06 34.18
CA SER A 144 -5.50 -2.11 35.59
C SER A 144 -5.88 -0.83 36.35
N GLU A 145 -5.86 0.32 35.68
CA GLU A 145 -6.25 1.62 36.24
C GLU A 145 -7.75 1.88 36.16
N GLY A 146 -8.56 0.96 35.60
CA GLY A 146 -10.01 1.08 35.49
C GLY A 146 -10.49 2.03 34.41
N ILE A 147 -9.60 2.50 33.51
CA ILE A 147 -9.96 3.31 32.33
C ILE A 147 -10.77 2.47 31.36
N LEU A 148 -10.44 1.18 31.23
CA LEU A 148 -11.17 0.21 30.42
C LEU A 148 -11.77 -0.90 31.29
N ASN A 149 -13.06 -1.17 31.09
CA ASN A 149 -13.69 -2.34 31.67
C ASN A 149 -13.26 -3.62 30.93
N ARG A 150 -12.35 -4.39 31.58
CA ARG A 150 -11.83 -5.66 31.03
C ARG A 150 -12.94 -6.69 30.78
N ASP A 151 -14.02 -6.71 31.54
CA ASP A 151 -15.13 -7.67 31.36
C ASP A 151 -15.85 -7.48 30.03
N ALA A 152 -15.84 -6.25 29.50
CA ALA A 152 -16.38 -5.93 28.18
C ALA A 152 -15.46 -6.31 27.00
N LEU A 153 -14.16 -6.59 27.26
CA LEU A 153 -13.20 -7.02 26.25
C LEU A 153 -13.36 -8.51 25.94
N LEU A 154 -12.73 -8.99 24.85
CA LEU A 154 -12.97 -10.30 24.28
C LEU A 154 -11.76 -11.24 24.38
N ASP A 155 -12.01 -12.52 24.05
CA ASP A 155 -11.06 -13.64 24.05
C ASP A 155 -11.01 -14.34 22.70
N ILE A 156 -11.18 -13.61 21.61
CA ILE A 156 -11.17 -14.17 20.25
C ILE A 156 -9.74 -14.58 19.88
N GLN A 157 -9.62 -15.78 19.27
CA GLN A 157 -8.35 -16.30 18.76
C GLN A 157 -8.55 -17.19 17.54
N GLY A 158 -7.47 -17.37 16.78
CA GLY A 158 -7.43 -18.30 15.65
C GLY A 158 -7.91 -17.68 14.34
N ARG A 159 -8.05 -18.51 13.31
CA ARG A 159 -8.33 -18.07 11.94
C ARG A 159 -9.80 -17.99 11.58
N SER A 160 -10.67 -18.72 12.30
CA SER A 160 -12.12 -18.61 12.09
C SER A 160 -12.58 -17.20 12.39
N ARG A 161 -13.55 -16.72 11.60
CA ARG A 161 -14.20 -15.42 11.75
C ARG A 161 -15.65 -15.51 12.20
N ASP A 162 -16.11 -16.70 12.59
CA ASP A 162 -17.51 -16.91 12.94
C ASP A 162 -17.95 -16.03 14.11
N ARG A 163 -17.07 -15.88 15.12
CA ARG A 163 -17.33 -15.00 16.27
C ARG A 163 -17.35 -13.54 15.86
N GLN A 164 -16.46 -13.11 14.97
CA GLN A 164 -16.42 -11.74 14.45
C GLN A 164 -17.66 -11.44 13.62
N ILE A 165 -18.13 -12.36 12.80
CA ILE A 165 -19.35 -12.23 11.99
C ILE A 165 -20.58 -12.10 12.90
N ALA A 166 -20.72 -12.97 13.89
CA ALA A 166 -21.81 -12.90 14.86
C ALA A 166 -21.81 -11.58 15.66
N LEU A 167 -20.61 -11.07 16.00
CA LEU A 167 -20.48 -9.76 16.65
C LEU A 167 -20.83 -8.60 15.71
N ALA A 168 -20.49 -8.70 14.42
CA ALA A 168 -20.86 -7.70 13.44
C ALA A 168 -22.38 -7.57 13.33
N GLU A 169 -23.10 -8.67 13.26
CA GLU A 169 -24.57 -8.70 13.30
C GLU A 169 -25.12 -8.03 14.57
N LYS A 170 -24.57 -8.39 15.72
CA LYS A 170 -24.97 -7.82 17.02
C LYS A 170 -24.73 -6.30 17.12
N PHE A 171 -23.65 -5.80 16.51
CA PHE A 171 -23.31 -4.37 16.50
C PHE A 171 -23.91 -3.62 15.29
N GLY A 172 -24.68 -4.29 14.43
CA GLY A 172 -25.29 -3.69 13.24
C GLY A 172 -24.30 -3.31 12.15
N ILE A 173 -23.10 -3.92 12.13
CA ILE A 173 -22.07 -3.72 11.10
C ILE A 173 -22.46 -4.55 9.87
N LYS A 174 -22.88 -3.89 8.80
CA LYS A 174 -23.38 -4.54 7.57
C LYS A 174 -22.32 -4.64 6.48
N GLU A 175 -21.39 -3.69 6.42
CA GLU A 175 -20.42 -3.57 5.35
C GLU A 175 -18.99 -3.80 5.86
N TYR A 176 -18.36 -4.84 5.35
CA TYR A 176 -16.94 -5.12 5.55
C TYR A 176 -16.41 -5.98 4.40
N PRO A 177 -15.14 -5.81 4.01
CA PRO A 177 -14.56 -6.58 2.92
C PRO A 177 -14.37 -8.04 3.28
N SER A 178 -14.29 -8.89 2.23
CA SER A 178 -13.80 -10.26 2.37
C SER A 178 -12.42 -10.27 3.04
N PRO A 179 -12.03 -11.36 3.72
CA PRO A 179 -10.69 -11.49 4.26
C PRO A 179 -9.67 -11.52 3.12
N ALA A 180 -9.10 -10.37 2.81
CA ALA A 180 -8.03 -10.22 1.83
C ALA A 180 -6.90 -9.39 2.44
N GLY A 181 -5.67 -9.63 1.98
CA GLY A 181 -4.55 -8.76 2.31
C GLY A 181 -4.77 -7.39 1.66
N GLY A 182 -4.90 -6.33 2.44
CA GLY A 182 -5.05 -4.97 1.91
C GLY A 182 -3.72 -4.30 1.52
N CYS A 183 -2.61 -5.03 1.56
CA CYS A 183 -1.27 -4.50 1.31
C CYS A 183 -0.70 -5.07 0.00
N LYS A 184 -0.35 -4.18 -0.94
CA LYS A 184 0.25 -4.55 -2.23
C LYS A 184 1.60 -5.26 -2.11
N LEU A 185 2.29 -5.13 -0.97
CA LEU A 185 3.52 -5.87 -0.68
C LEU A 185 3.32 -7.39 -0.54
N THR A 186 2.08 -7.87 -0.61
CA THR A 186 1.73 -9.29 -0.67
C THR A 186 1.32 -9.75 -2.07
N GLU A 187 1.28 -8.85 -3.06
CA GLU A 187 0.91 -9.13 -4.44
C GLU A 187 2.17 -9.37 -5.30
N ASP A 188 2.31 -10.55 -5.88
CA ASP A 188 3.52 -10.93 -6.66
C ASP A 188 3.87 -9.94 -7.78
N GLY A 189 2.87 -9.50 -8.55
CA GLY A 189 3.09 -8.54 -9.64
C GLY A 189 3.61 -7.20 -9.15
N PHE A 190 3.07 -6.71 -8.01
CA PHE A 190 3.55 -5.47 -7.41
C PHE A 190 4.94 -5.64 -6.82
N CYS A 191 5.21 -6.77 -6.16
CA CYS A 191 6.52 -7.07 -5.60
C CYS A 191 7.62 -7.15 -6.67
N ARG A 192 7.31 -7.67 -7.87
CA ARG A 192 8.28 -7.65 -9.00
C ARG A 192 8.64 -6.22 -9.41
N LYS A 193 7.66 -5.31 -9.51
CA LYS A 193 7.93 -3.90 -9.82
C LYS A 193 8.77 -3.22 -8.74
N LEU A 194 8.45 -3.49 -7.48
CA LEU A 194 9.16 -2.92 -6.34
C LEU A 194 10.59 -3.46 -6.25
N LYS A 195 10.77 -4.76 -6.52
CA LYS A 195 12.09 -5.38 -6.57
C LYS A 195 12.95 -4.79 -7.67
N ASP A 196 12.39 -4.63 -8.88
CA ASP A 196 13.09 -3.98 -10.00
C ASP A 196 13.53 -2.56 -9.61
N LEU A 197 12.66 -1.79 -8.96
CA LEU A 197 12.99 -0.45 -8.50
C LEU A 197 14.12 -0.47 -7.46
N LYS A 198 14.07 -1.39 -6.52
CA LYS A 198 15.10 -1.56 -5.48
C LYS A 198 16.44 -2.01 -6.05
N ASP A 199 16.43 -2.95 -6.98
CA ASP A 199 17.65 -3.51 -7.59
C ASP A 199 18.39 -2.47 -8.47
N ASN A 200 17.68 -1.44 -8.94
CA ASN A 200 18.28 -0.34 -9.69
C ASN A 200 18.60 0.90 -8.83
N GLU A 201 18.59 0.75 -7.51
CA GLU A 201 18.94 1.80 -6.52
C GLU A 201 18.09 3.07 -6.59
N THR A 202 16.86 2.96 -7.14
CA THR A 202 15.95 4.11 -7.31
C THR A 202 14.85 4.18 -6.25
N LEU A 203 14.89 3.31 -5.24
CA LEU A 203 13.86 3.24 -4.19
C LEU A 203 13.82 4.50 -3.32
N ALA A 204 14.95 5.20 -3.19
CA ALA A 204 15.04 6.49 -2.51
C ALA A 204 14.21 7.60 -3.18
N ASN A 205 13.89 7.48 -4.47
CA ASN A 205 13.01 8.42 -5.14
C ASN A 205 11.54 8.10 -4.83
N ARG A 206 10.98 8.79 -3.85
CA ARG A 206 9.59 8.64 -3.41
C ARG A 206 8.57 8.68 -4.57
N ARG A 207 8.75 9.57 -5.55
CA ARG A 207 7.83 9.69 -6.70
C ARG A 207 7.82 8.43 -7.56
N LEU A 208 8.97 7.78 -7.76
CA LEU A 208 9.03 6.49 -8.48
C LEU A 208 8.34 5.37 -7.72
N VAL A 209 8.38 5.39 -6.38
CA VAL A 209 7.63 4.46 -5.53
C VAL A 209 6.12 4.72 -5.65
N GLU A 210 5.69 5.97 -5.64
CA GLU A 210 4.29 6.35 -5.86
C GLU A 210 3.78 5.94 -7.24
N LEU A 211 4.64 5.91 -8.25
CA LEU A 211 4.32 5.46 -9.61
C LEU A 211 4.30 3.93 -9.79
N LEU A 212 4.63 3.13 -8.77
CA LEU A 212 4.52 1.65 -8.86
C LEU A 212 3.09 1.15 -9.10
N VAL A 213 2.08 1.94 -8.71
CA VAL A 213 0.67 1.62 -8.96
C VAL A 213 0.18 2.04 -10.34
N VAL A 214 0.98 2.84 -11.07
CA VAL A 214 0.67 3.39 -12.39
C VAL A 214 1.27 2.51 -13.48
N GLY A 215 0.50 2.25 -14.53
CA GLY A 215 0.99 1.66 -15.77
C GLY A 215 1.51 0.22 -15.69
N ARG A 216 2.07 -0.21 -16.80
CA ARG A 216 2.93 -1.39 -16.95
C ARG A 216 4.36 -0.95 -16.80
N ARG A 217 5.21 -1.83 -16.29
CA ARG A 217 6.63 -1.55 -16.12
C ARG A 217 7.47 -2.46 -17.01
N PHE A 218 8.48 -1.86 -17.64
CA PHE A 218 9.44 -2.55 -18.49
C PHE A 218 10.84 -2.20 -18.06
N ARG A 219 11.78 -3.14 -18.23
CA ARG A 219 13.22 -2.92 -18.13
C ARG A 219 13.82 -3.22 -19.49
N LEU A 220 14.35 -2.20 -20.16
CA LEU A 220 14.97 -2.31 -21.48
C LEU A 220 16.38 -2.88 -21.37
N PRO A 221 16.95 -3.40 -22.47
CA PRO A 221 18.21 -4.14 -22.43
C PRO A 221 19.41 -3.41 -21.86
N ASP A 222 19.52 -2.09 -22.08
CA ASP A 222 20.64 -1.29 -21.57
C ASP A 222 20.33 -0.70 -20.18
N GLY A 223 19.21 -1.07 -19.58
CA GLY A 223 18.86 -0.80 -18.20
C GLY A 223 17.85 0.32 -17.98
N SER A 224 17.35 0.99 -19.03
CA SER A 224 16.31 2.01 -18.87
C SER A 224 15.00 1.40 -18.36
N GLY A 225 14.43 1.98 -17.30
CA GLY A 225 13.09 1.65 -16.82
C GLY A 225 12.03 2.44 -17.58
N VAL A 226 10.95 1.78 -18.02
CA VAL A 226 9.82 2.45 -18.68
C VAL A 226 8.52 2.18 -17.93
N ILE A 227 7.78 3.24 -17.63
CA ILE A 227 6.41 3.17 -17.10
C ILE A 227 5.47 3.51 -18.24
N LEU A 228 4.62 2.57 -18.66
CA LEU A 228 3.70 2.72 -19.79
C LEU A 228 2.24 2.73 -19.31
N GLY A 229 1.52 3.82 -19.53
CA GLY A 229 0.13 3.99 -19.10
C GLY A 229 -0.82 2.95 -19.74
N ARG A 230 -1.82 2.51 -18.97
CA ARG A 230 -2.84 1.53 -19.39
C ARG A 230 -4.11 2.19 -19.91
N ASP A 231 -4.42 3.36 -19.36
CA ASP A 231 -5.66 4.09 -19.59
C ASP A 231 -5.47 5.62 -19.50
N ARG A 232 -6.57 6.36 -19.57
CA ARG A 232 -6.54 7.83 -19.54
C ARG A 232 -6.01 8.38 -18.21
N VAL A 233 -6.27 7.71 -17.10
CA VAL A 233 -5.86 8.16 -15.76
C VAL A 233 -4.35 8.00 -15.62
N ASP A 234 -3.83 6.82 -15.96
CA ASP A 234 -2.38 6.55 -15.99
C ASP A 234 -1.66 7.54 -16.92
N ASN A 235 -2.19 7.73 -18.15
CA ASN A 235 -1.60 8.63 -19.14
C ASN A 235 -1.57 10.09 -18.65
N ALA A 236 -2.63 10.56 -18.05
CA ALA A 236 -2.69 11.91 -17.49
C ALA A 236 -1.69 12.07 -16.34
N ARG A 237 -1.58 11.05 -15.48
CA ARG A 237 -0.60 11.07 -14.38
C ARG A 237 0.82 11.14 -14.92
N LEU A 238 1.18 10.28 -15.88
CA LEU A 238 2.54 10.24 -16.43
C LEU A 238 2.93 11.51 -17.21
N LYS A 239 1.97 12.19 -17.86
CA LYS A 239 2.23 13.47 -18.56
C LYS A 239 2.68 14.59 -17.62
N ASN A 240 2.30 14.53 -16.35
CA ASN A 240 2.66 15.54 -15.35
C ASN A 240 3.98 15.22 -14.62
N GLU A 241 4.74 14.23 -15.11
CA GLU A 241 6.01 13.81 -14.52
C GLU A 241 7.20 14.17 -15.45
N ASP A 242 7.08 15.23 -16.27
CA ASP A 242 8.08 15.67 -17.25
C ASP A 242 9.38 16.19 -16.61
N ASP A 243 9.33 16.56 -15.35
CA ASP A 243 10.52 16.90 -14.53
C ASP A 243 11.21 15.66 -13.92
N LEU A 244 10.58 14.48 -13.99
CA LEU A 244 11.13 13.22 -13.46
C LEU A 244 11.92 12.43 -14.53
N GLY A 245 11.76 12.75 -15.81
CA GLY A 245 12.42 12.08 -16.89
C GLY A 245 11.79 12.37 -18.25
N VAL A 246 12.13 11.56 -19.24
CA VAL A 246 11.60 11.69 -20.61
C VAL A 246 10.17 11.17 -20.67
N VAL A 247 9.23 12.01 -21.10
CA VAL A 247 7.82 11.66 -21.30
C VAL A 247 7.49 11.60 -22.79
N LEU A 248 7.10 10.39 -23.25
CA LEU A 248 6.74 10.11 -24.64
C LEU A 248 5.25 9.89 -24.79
N ALA A 249 4.60 10.55 -25.76
CA ALA A 249 3.19 10.33 -26.06
C ALA A 249 2.90 10.43 -27.56
N PRO A 250 2.05 9.56 -28.15
CA PRO A 250 1.62 9.69 -29.53
C PRO A 250 0.70 10.91 -29.68
N ILE A 251 0.84 11.64 -30.80
CA ILE A 251 0.06 12.85 -31.09
C ILE A 251 -0.89 12.70 -32.28
N ASN A 252 -0.67 11.74 -33.17
CA ASN A 252 -1.51 11.50 -34.34
C ASN A 252 -2.47 10.30 -34.18
N CYS A 253 -2.44 9.62 -33.02
CA CYS A 253 -3.30 8.49 -32.72
C CYS A 253 -3.54 8.30 -31.22
N PRO A 254 -4.61 7.58 -30.80
CA PRO A 254 -4.78 7.15 -29.43
C PRO A 254 -3.73 6.12 -29.01
N GLY A 255 -3.01 6.39 -27.92
CA GLY A 255 -2.01 5.48 -27.41
C GLY A 255 -1.58 5.81 -25.98
N PRO A 256 -0.64 5.01 -25.43
CA PRO A 256 -0.15 5.20 -24.07
C PRO A 256 0.85 6.35 -23.99
N THR A 257 0.93 6.95 -22.80
CA THR A 257 2.07 7.78 -22.41
C THR A 257 3.12 6.88 -21.75
N ALA A 258 4.38 7.10 -22.08
CA ALA A 258 5.52 6.45 -21.41
C ALA A 258 6.33 7.48 -20.63
N LEU A 259 6.78 7.12 -19.44
CA LEU A 259 7.78 7.85 -18.66
C LEU A 259 9.04 7.00 -18.55
N ILE A 260 10.19 7.59 -18.85
CA ILE A 260 11.52 7.00 -18.72
C ILE A 260 12.31 7.88 -17.75
N PRO A 261 12.43 7.49 -16.47
CA PRO A 261 13.12 8.32 -15.46
C PRO A 261 14.58 8.61 -15.82
N GLU A 262 15.25 7.65 -16.42
CA GLU A 262 16.63 7.80 -16.90
C GLU A 262 16.83 7.01 -18.19
N VAL A 263 17.21 7.68 -19.27
CA VAL A 263 17.58 7.08 -20.53
C VAL A 263 19.05 6.66 -20.46
N LYS A 264 19.31 5.34 -20.47
CA LYS A 264 20.66 4.78 -20.35
C LYS A 264 21.40 4.72 -21.69
N SER A 265 20.67 4.63 -22.82
CA SER A 265 21.24 4.57 -24.16
C SER A 265 20.26 5.08 -25.21
N GLU A 266 20.78 5.43 -26.40
CA GLU A 266 19.96 5.75 -27.57
C GLU A 266 19.13 4.55 -28.02
N ASN A 267 19.69 3.33 -27.94
CA ASN A 267 18.98 2.09 -28.23
C ASN A 267 17.76 1.91 -27.37
N ASP A 268 17.86 2.14 -26.05
CA ASP A 268 16.72 2.07 -25.13
C ASP A 268 15.66 3.15 -25.43
N LEU A 269 16.08 4.36 -25.82
CA LEU A 269 15.14 5.40 -26.24
C LEU A 269 14.37 4.96 -27.50
N MET A 270 15.03 4.39 -28.48
CA MET A 270 14.38 3.87 -29.69
C MET A 270 13.42 2.73 -29.37
N LEU A 271 13.80 1.80 -28.46
CA LEU A 271 12.92 0.73 -28.00
C LEU A 271 11.71 1.27 -27.23
N ALA A 272 11.85 2.33 -26.45
CA ALA A 272 10.73 2.96 -25.75
C ALA A 272 9.75 3.63 -26.75
N LEU A 273 10.24 4.26 -27.81
CA LEU A 273 9.40 4.77 -28.89
C LEU A 273 8.63 3.63 -29.58
N GLU A 274 9.31 2.54 -29.92
CA GLU A 274 8.67 1.34 -30.47
C GLU A 274 7.62 0.74 -29.50
N LEU A 275 7.89 0.75 -28.20
CA LEU A 275 6.97 0.26 -27.17
C LEU A 275 5.69 1.11 -27.15
N VAL A 276 5.80 2.43 -27.17
CA VAL A 276 4.64 3.34 -27.27
C VAL A 276 3.84 3.04 -28.54
N CYS A 277 4.51 2.88 -29.67
CA CYS A 277 3.91 2.52 -30.95
C CYS A 277 3.13 1.19 -30.86
N THR A 278 3.78 0.16 -30.29
CA THR A 278 3.20 -1.20 -30.16
C THR A 278 1.90 -1.24 -29.35
N TYR A 279 1.76 -0.38 -28.33
CA TYR A 279 0.57 -0.32 -27.47
C TYR A 279 -0.42 0.77 -27.90
N SER A 280 -0.16 1.51 -29.00
CA SER A 280 -1.13 2.44 -29.59
C SER A 280 -2.25 1.70 -30.32
N LYS A 281 -3.47 2.31 -30.45
CA LYS A 281 -4.63 1.66 -31.05
C LYS A 281 -4.59 1.70 -32.58
N TYR A 282 -4.86 0.57 -33.25
CA TYR A 282 -4.49 0.31 -34.63
C TYR A 282 -5.58 0.42 -35.70
N ASP A 283 -6.86 0.43 -35.35
CA ASP A 283 -7.93 0.07 -36.30
C ASP A 283 -8.15 1.07 -37.46
N ARG A 284 -7.51 2.24 -37.43
CA ARG A 284 -7.63 3.27 -38.50
C ARG A 284 -6.42 4.20 -38.60
N LEU A 285 -5.22 3.73 -38.33
CA LEU A 285 -4.06 4.60 -38.13
C LEU A 285 -3.18 4.75 -39.36
N PRO A 286 -2.48 5.92 -39.49
CA PRO A 286 -1.48 6.16 -40.53
C PRO A 286 -0.34 5.12 -40.50
N SER A 287 0.42 5.01 -41.55
CA SER A 287 1.58 4.11 -41.66
C SER A 287 2.62 4.35 -40.58
N ASP A 288 2.76 5.61 -40.14
CA ASP A 288 3.74 6.01 -39.14
C ASP A 288 3.03 6.64 -37.91
N ILE A 289 3.59 6.38 -36.74
CA ILE A 289 3.15 7.02 -35.52
C ILE A 289 4.07 8.17 -35.15
N ILE A 290 3.49 9.33 -34.94
CA ILE A 290 4.22 10.52 -34.49
C ILE A 290 4.18 10.57 -32.98
N ILE A 291 5.35 10.44 -32.35
CA ILE A 291 5.51 10.46 -30.91
C ILE A 291 6.23 11.75 -30.51
N LYS A 292 5.62 12.49 -29.62
CA LYS A 292 6.22 13.68 -29.03
C LYS A 292 6.92 13.31 -27.73
N ASN A 293 8.19 13.70 -27.60
CA ASN A 293 8.86 13.84 -26.33
C ASN A 293 8.39 15.16 -25.71
N ILE A 294 7.58 15.08 -24.68
CA ILE A 294 6.95 16.24 -24.04
C ILE A 294 7.99 17.06 -23.27
N THR A 295 8.99 16.39 -22.69
CA THR A 295 10.05 17.00 -21.89
C THR A 295 10.93 17.95 -22.70
N ASP A 296 11.36 17.53 -23.90
CA ASP A 296 12.31 18.29 -24.74
C ASP A 296 11.66 18.94 -25.95
N ASP A 297 10.34 18.79 -26.14
CA ASP A 297 9.57 19.25 -27.30
C ASP A 297 10.01 18.65 -28.66
N ILE A 298 10.65 17.49 -28.63
CA ILE A 298 11.14 16.79 -29.82
C ILE A 298 10.08 15.82 -30.36
N THR A 299 10.00 15.69 -31.68
CA THR A 299 9.06 14.78 -32.34
C THR A 299 9.79 13.69 -33.10
N TYR A 300 9.34 12.45 -32.91
CA TYR A 300 9.86 11.27 -33.59
C TYR A 300 8.79 10.66 -34.50
N THR A 301 9.20 10.22 -35.66
CA THR A 301 8.35 9.44 -36.58
C THR A 301 8.77 7.98 -36.52
N VAL A 302 7.85 7.11 -36.05
CA VAL A 302 8.13 5.69 -35.82
C VAL A 302 7.34 4.86 -36.82
N PRO A 303 7.99 4.15 -37.75
CA PRO A 303 7.32 3.31 -38.72
C PRO A 303 6.73 2.05 -38.12
N ARG A 304 5.67 1.51 -38.71
CA ARG A 304 4.99 0.26 -38.34
C ARG A 304 5.51 -0.95 -39.14
N PRO A 305 5.21 -2.17 -38.66
CA PRO A 305 4.50 -2.66 -37.46
C PRO A 305 5.45 -3.23 -36.41
N TYR A 306 5.14 -3.04 -35.12
CA TYR A 306 5.85 -3.70 -34.02
C TYR A 306 5.02 -4.81 -33.42
N GLN A 307 5.68 -5.91 -33.04
CA GLN A 307 5.03 -7.09 -32.46
C GLN A 307 5.15 -7.04 -30.94
N ARG A 308 4.06 -7.25 -30.23
CA ARG A 308 4.04 -7.27 -28.76
C ARG A 308 4.98 -8.33 -28.18
N GLU A 309 5.20 -9.42 -28.92
CA GLU A 309 6.12 -10.50 -28.56
C GLU A 309 7.52 -9.98 -28.27
N LYS A 310 8.00 -9.00 -29.03
CA LYS A 310 9.33 -8.37 -28.84
C LYS A 310 9.54 -7.82 -27.42
N PHE A 311 8.47 -7.35 -26.78
CA PHE A 311 8.54 -6.66 -25.48
C PHE A 311 8.13 -7.53 -24.29
N LYS A 312 7.76 -8.81 -24.52
CA LYS A 312 7.35 -9.70 -23.42
C LYS A 312 8.47 -9.94 -22.42
N ASP A 313 9.68 -10.15 -22.90
CA ASP A 313 10.84 -10.44 -22.05
C ASP A 313 11.32 -9.19 -21.25
N PHE A 314 10.95 -8.00 -21.70
CA PHE A 314 11.26 -6.74 -21.03
C PHE A 314 10.20 -6.34 -20.03
N GLN A 315 9.02 -6.94 -20.07
CA GLN A 315 7.90 -6.61 -19.19
C GLN A 315 8.10 -7.24 -17.81
N ILE A 316 8.16 -6.41 -16.77
CA ILE A 316 8.34 -6.86 -15.39
C ILE A 316 7.03 -7.45 -14.86
N CYS A 317 5.91 -6.84 -15.18
CA CYS A 317 4.56 -7.39 -14.90
C CYS A 317 3.46 -6.60 -15.64
#